data_d5883ad78130cd348ab22fbe9b8744d3
#
_entry.id   d5883ad78130cd348ab22fbe9b8744d3
#
_cell.length_a   1.000
_cell.length_b   1.000
_cell.length_c   1.000
_cell.angle_alpha   90.00
_cell.angle_beta   90.00
_cell.angle_gamma   90.00
#
_symmetry.space_group_name_H-M   'P 1'
#
loop_
_entity.id
_entity.type
_entity.pdbx_description
1 polymer ?
#
loop_
_entity_poly.entity_id
_entity_poly.type
_entity_poly.pdbx_seq_one_letter_code
_entity_poly.pdbx_strand_id
1 'polypeptide(L)'
;VRASDVELTVLSAVELDALYQRVLGEFARRDALRLAQEAAVKAAQDYAAAVQDEPAKDVGKLDAAATIGPGERILVDGVMWKNVGVQWLSPFTQGPKDFWRGWMKCSPDGKVVVGEHKPWAAGMHVSEGDQCQHVGRVWRCLSEHDSTVELAPDKAPALWQAID
;
A
#
# COMPACT_ATOMS: atom_id res chain seq x y z
N VAL A 1 -0.69 -9.95 26.46
CA VAL A 1 0.35 -10.52 27.36
C VAL A 1 1.69 -10.17 26.73
N ARG A 2 2.54 -9.42 27.44
CA ARG A 2 3.91 -9.12 27.01
C ARG A 2 4.82 -10.30 27.29
N ALA A 3 5.83 -10.53 26.47
CA ALA A 3 6.79 -11.63 26.67
C ALA A 3 7.52 -11.56 28.03
N SER A 4 7.58 -10.37 28.63
CA SER A 4 8.14 -10.13 29.97
C SER A 4 7.30 -10.69 31.12
N ASP A 5 6.07 -11.12 30.86
CA ASP A 5 5.11 -11.53 31.90
C ASP A 5 5.09 -13.07 32.08
N VAL A 6 5.98 -13.79 31.38
CA VAL A 6 6.10 -15.24 31.52
C VAL A 6 7.27 -15.56 32.46
N GLU A 7 6.95 -15.95 33.69
CA GLU A 7 7.94 -16.38 34.66
C GLU A 7 8.31 -17.85 34.40
N LEU A 8 9.39 -18.07 33.61
CA LEU A 8 9.80 -19.40 33.17
C LEU A 8 10.23 -20.32 34.32
N THR A 9 10.64 -19.74 35.44
CA THR A 9 11.15 -20.47 36.62
C THR A 9 10.09 -21.23 37.39
N VAL A 10 8.79 -20.88 37.19
CA VAL A 10 7.66 -21.55 37.86
C VAL A 10 7.06 -22.67 37.00
N LEU A 11 7.52 -22.83 35.76
CA LEU A 11 7.03 -23.86 34.84
C LEU A 11 7.71 -25.21 35.11
N SER A 12 6.94 -26.29 35.09
CA SER A 12 7.47 -27.63 35.01
C SER A 12 8.16 -27.87 33.65
N ALA A 13 9.03 -28.90 33.59
CA ALA A 13 9.71 -29.26 32.33
C ALA A 13 8.70 -29.53 31.17
N VAL A 14 7.55 -30.12 31.45
CA VAL A 14 6.51 -30.42 30.47
C VAL A 14 5.87 -29.14 29.94
N GLU A 15 5.57 -28.18 30.83
CA GLU A 15 5.01 -26.88 30.45
C GLU A 15 5.99 -26.04 29.66
N LEU A 16 7.27 -26.11 30.02
CA LEU A 16 8.34 -25.41 29.31
C LEU A 16 8.51 -25.97 27.89
N ASP A 17 8.48 -27.30 27.73
CA ASP A 17 8.53 -27.93 26.40
C ASP A 17 7.30 -27.57 25.57
N ALA A 18 6.10 -27.60 26.14
CA ALA A 18 4.88 -27.20 25.46
C ALA A 18 4.93 -25.72 24.99
N LEU A 19 5.47 -24.83 25.85
CA LEU A 19 5.67 -23.43 25.49
C LEU A 19 6.67 -23.29 24.34
N TYR A 20 7.79 -24.01 24.40
CA TYR A 20 8.81 -24.02 23.35
C TYR A 20 8.25 -24.47 22.00
N GLN A 21 7.47 -25.56 21.97
CA GLN A 21 6.82 -26.04 20.73
C GLN A 21 5.83 -25.00 20.16
N ARG A 22 5.08 -24.31 21.03
CA ARG A 22 4.18 -23.22 20.59
C ARG A 22 4.95 -22.04 19.99
N VAL A 23 6.08 -21.66 20.56
CA VAL A 23 6.94 -20.59 20.03
C VAL A 23 7.51 -20.98 18.67
N LEU A 24 8.01 -22.21 18.52
CA LEU A 24 8.49 -22.72 17.23
C LEU A 24 7.37 -22.73 16.17
N GLY A 25 6.18 -23.18 16.54
CA GLY A 25 5.01 -23.15 15.66
C GLY A 25 4.64 -21.73 15.20
N GLU A 26 4.72 -20.74 16.10
CA GLU A 26 4.46 -19.35 15.76
C GLU A 26 5.53 -18.75 14.84
N PHE A 27 6.80 -19.08 15.03
CA PHE A 27 7.86 -18.68 14.08
C PHE A 27 7.62 -19.28 12.70
N ALA A 28 7.32 -20.57 12.62
CA ALA A 28 7.02 -21.24 11.34
C ALA A 28 5.80 -20.60 10.64
N ARG A 29 4.75 -20.26 11.40
CA ARG A 29 3.57 -19.57 10.88
C ARG A 29 3.91 -18.18 10.32
N ARG A 30 4.70 -17.39 11.04
CA ARG A 30 5.12 -16.06 10.59
C ARG A 30 5.98 -16.13 9.34
N ASP A 31 6.88 -17.09 9.27
CA ASP A 31 7.71 -17.33 8.08
C ASP A 31 6.86 -17.72 6.87
N ALA A 32 5.91 -18.63 7.05
CA ALA A 32 4.99 -19.00 5.98
C ALA A 32 4.17 -17.80 5.46
N LEU A 33 3.70 -16.93 6.35
CA LEU A 33 2.99 -15.71 5.95
C LEU A 33 3.90 -14.74 5.19
N ARG A 34 5.13 -14.55 5.63
CA ARG A 34 6.11 -13.70 4.94
C ARG A 34 6.38 -14.20 3.53
N LEU A 35 6.66 -15.49 3.39
CA LEU A 35 6.90 -16.12 2.08
C LEU A 35 5.68 -16.01 1.15
N ALA A 36 4.48 -16.20 1.68
CA ALA A 36 3.25 -16.04 0.90
C ALA A 36 3.05 -14.58 0.43
N GLN A 37 3.36 -13.60 1.27
CA GLN A 37 3.31 -12.18 0.90
C GLN A 37 4.33 -11.85 -0.19
N GLU A 38 5.57 -12.31 -0.05
CA GLU A 38 6.62 -12.12 -1.06
C GLU A 38 6.22 -12.75 -2.41
N ALA A 39 5.67 -13.96 -2.38
CA ALA A 39 5.17 -14.63 -3.59
C ALA A 39 4.01 -13.87 -4.24
N ALA A 40 3.08 -13.32 -3.45
CA ALA A 40 1.98 -12.52 -3.95
C ALA A 40 2.44 -11.21 -4.60
N VAL A 41 3.42 -10.52 -3.99
CA VAL A 41 4.03 -9.30 -4.55
C VAL A 41 4.72 -9.62 -5.87
N LYS A 42 5.50 -10.71 -5.90
CA LYS A 42 6.17 -11.13 -7.14
C LYS A 42 5.18 -11.46 -8.25
N ALA A 43 4.14 -12.21 -7.95
CA ALA A 43 3.11 -12.55 -8.93
C ALA A 43 2.40 -11.29 -9.48
N ALA A 44 2.13 -10.30 -8.63
CA ALA A 44 1.56 -9.02 -9.06
C ALA A 44 2.50 -8.24 -9.99
N GLN A 45 3.81 -8.24 -9.70
CA GLN A 45 4.82 -7.60 -10.54
C GLN A 45 4.96 -8.30 -11.89
N ASP A 46 5.00 -9.63 -11.90
CA ASP A 46 5.07 -10.43 -13.14
C ASP A 46 3.82 -10.19 -14.01
N TYR A 47 2.64 -10.12 -13.41
CA TYR A 47 1.40 -9.78 -14.10
C TYR A 47 1.44 -8.34 -14.67
N ALA A 48 1.85 -7.36 -13.86
CA ALA A 48 1.95 -5.96 -14.28
C ALA A 48 2.92 -5.78 -15.46
N ALA A 49 4.00 -6.55 -15.49
CA ALA A 49 4.93 -6.56 -16.62
C ALA A 49 4.29 -7.17 -17.89
N ALA A 50 3.48 -8.21 -17.73
CA ALA A 50 2.81 -8.86 -18.86
C ALA A 50 1.73 -7.99 -19.53
N VAL A 51 1.05 -7.13 -18.75
CA VAL A 51 -0.06 -6.27 -19.24
C VAL A 51 0.37 -4.84 -19.58
N GLN A 52 1.65 -4.53 -19.50
CA GLN A 52 2.14 -3.15 -19.68
C GLN A 52 1.75 -2.51 -21.01
N ASP A 53 1.65 -3.31 -22.07
CA ASP A 53 1.34 -2.85 -23.43
C ASP A 53 -0.15 -2.95 -23.77
N GLU A 54 -0.97 -3.49 -22.86
CA GLU A 54 -2.41 -3.59 -23.09
C GLU A 54 -3.08 -2.21 -23.08
N PRO A 55 -4.11 -2.00 -23.93
CA PRO A 55 -4.82 -0.72 -23.94
C PRO A 55 -5.57 -0.47 -22.64
N ALA A 56 -5.76 0.80 -22.30
CA ALA A 56 -6.58 1.17 -21.14
C ALA A 56 -8.04 0.75 -21.35
N LYS A 57 -8.64 0.17 -20.31
CA LYS A 57 -10.05 -0.24 -20.31
C LYS A 57 -10.94 0.97 -20.02
N ASP A 58 -11.91 1.23 -20.89
CA ASP A 58 -12.89 2.28 -20.67
C ASP A 58 -13.91 1.82 -19.61
N VAL A 59 -13.92 2.47 -18.44
CA VAL A 59 -14.81 2.09 -17.33
C VAL A 59 -16.28 2.15 -17.71
N GLY A 60 -16.68 3.07 -18.60
CA GLY A 60 -18.05 3.15 -19.09
C GLY A 60 -18.52 1.93 -19.91
N LYS A 61 -17.59 1.05 -20.31
CA LYS A 61 -17.86 -0.17 -21.07
C LYS A 61 -17.64 -1.45 -20.27
N LEU A 62 -17.24 -1.33 -19.01
CA LEU A 62 -17.00 -2.47 -18.13
C LEU A 62 -18.28 -2.96 -17.46
N ASP A 63 -18.34 -4.26 -17.23
CA ASP A 63 -19.33 -4.89 -16.38
C ASP A 63 -19.13 -4.51 -14.92
N ALA A 64 -20.22 -4.47 -14.13
CA ALA A 64 -20.20 -4.10 -12.72
C ALA A 64 -19.33 -5.02 -11.84
N ALA A 65 -19.08 -6.25 -12.28
CA ALA A 65 -18.21 -7.22 -11.63
C ALA A 65 -16.74 -7.12 -12.07
N ALA A 66 -16.41 -6.20 -13.00
CA ALA A 66 -15.06 -6.08 -13.52
C ALA A 66 -14.06 -5.70 -12.45
N THR A 67 -12.88 -6.29 -12.54
CA THR A 67 -11.72 -5.97 -11.72
C THR A 67 -10.53 -5.60 -12.59
N ILE A 68 -9.68 -4.75 -12.05
CA ILE A 68 -8.49 -4.21 -12.70
C ILE A 68 -7.27 -4.73 -11.95
N GLY A 69 -6.46 -5.50 -12.64
CA GLY A 69 -5.26 -6.10 -12.07
C GLY A 69 -4.10 -5.11 -11.91
N PRO A 70 -3.05 -5.53 -11.18
CA PRO A 70 -1.82 -4.76 -11.06
C PRO A 70 -1.26 -4.36 -12.43
N GLY A 71 -0.86 -3.10 -12.60
CA GLY A 71 -0.32 -2.58 -13.85
C GLY A 71 -1.33 -2.24 -14.93
N GLU A 72 -2.54 -2.76 -14.89
CA GLU A 72 -3.59 -2.44 -15.85
C GLU A 72 -4.03 -0.97 -15.74
N ARG A 73 -4.55 -0.47 -16.87
CA ARG A 73 -4.96 0.93 -17.01
C ARG A 73 -6.46 1.04 -17.26
N ILE A 74 -7.05 2.09 -16.72
CA ILE A 74 -8.44 2.45 -16.97
C ILE A 74 -8.57 3.89 -17.42
N LEU A 75 -9.62 4.17 -18.18
CA LEU A 75 -10.04 5.51 -18.55
C LEU A 75 -11.31 5.87 -17.75
N VAL A 76 -11.22 6.91 -16.92
CA VAL A 76 -12.34 7.45 -16.12
C VAL A 76 -12.45 8.93 -16.39
N ASP A 77 -13.61 9.38 -16.87
CA ASP A 77 -13.89 10.79 -17.17
C ASP A 77 -12.79 11.46 -18.04
N GLY A 78 -12.25 10.74 -19.00
CA GLY A 78 -11.18 11.22 -19.89
C GLY A 78 -9.78 11.24 -19.28
N VAL A 79 -9.63 10.80 -18.04
CA VAL A 79 -8.34 10.69 -17.35
C VAL A 79 -7.90 9.23 -17.29
N MET A 80 -6.67 8.97 -17.66
CA MET A 80 -6.10 7.63 -17.61
C MET A 80 -5.45 7.36 -16.26
N TRP A 81 -5.77 6.21 -15.68
CA TRP A 81 -5.28 5.76 -14.39
C TRP A 81 -4.68 4.37 -14.50
N LYS A 82 -3.60 4.12 -13.79
CA LYS A 82 -2.94 2.83 -13.68
C LYS A 82 -3.09 2.28 -12.26
N ASN A 83 -3.46 1.02 -12.13
CA ASN A 83 -3.38 0.31 -10.86
C ASN A 83 -1.90 0.08 -10.52
N VAL A 84 -1.41 0.75 -9.48
CA VAL A 84 -0.03 0.65 -9.01
C VAL A 84 0.11 -0.25 -7.77
N GLY A 85 -1.00 -0.77 -7.27
CA GLY A 85 -1.04 -1.72 -6.16
C GLY A 85 -0.75 -3.15 -6.60
N VAL A 86 -0.69 -4.03 -5.62
CA VAL A 86 -0.57 -5.49 -5.84
C VAL A 86 -1.94 -6.20 -5.84
N GLN A 87 -3.02 -5.46 -5.60
CA GLN A 87 -4.37 -5.97 -5.48
C GLN A 87 -5.16 -5.75 -6.76
N TRP A 88 -6.13 -6.63 -7.01
CA TRP A 88 -7.16 -6.43 -8.00
C TRP A 88 -8.22 -5.48 -7.44
N LEU A 89 -8.50 -4.40 -8.15
CA LEU A 89 -9.39 -3.33 -7.70
C LEU A 89 -10.65 -3.28 -8.55
N SER A 90 -11.80 -3.13 -7.92
CA SER A 90 -13.02 -2.80 -8.65
C SER A 90 -13.03 -1.31 -8.99
N PRO A 91 -13.15 -0.92 -10.27
CA PRO A 91 -13.21 0.49 -10.66
C PRO A 91 -14.46 1.20 -10.14
N PHE A 92 -15.49 0.46 -9.73
CA PHE A 92 -16.79 0.98 -9.29
C PHE A 92 -16.88 1.22 -7.78
N THR A 93 -16.16 0.43 -6.97
CA THR A 93 -16.18 0.54 -5.50
C THR A 93 -14.84 0.95 -4.91
N GLN A 94 -13.77 0.80 -5.66
CA GLN A 94 -12.40 1.14 -5.29
C GLN A 94 -11.75 1.96 -6.42
N GLY A 95 -12.51 2.81 -7.06
CA GLY A 95 -12.05 3.67 -8.15
C GLY A 95 -11.03 4.73 -7.68
N PRO A 96 -10.42 5.46 -8.62
CA PRO A 96 -9.38 6.46 -8.30
C PRO A 96 -9.81 7.53 -7.33
N LYS A 97 -11.11 7.85 -7.25
CA LYS A 97 -11.66 8.85 -6.30
C LYS A 97 -11.78 8.29 -4.88
N ASP A 98 -12.08 6.99 -4.74
CA ASP A 98 -12.41 6.36 -3.47
C ASP A 98 -11.20 5.64 -2.87
N PHE A 99 -10.32 5.12 -3.71
CA PHE A 99 -9.13 4.35 -3.29
C PHE A 99 -7.86 4.84 -4.01
N TRP A 100 -7.54 6.11 -3.83
CA TRP A 100 -6.42 6.79 -4.49
C TRP A 100 -5.05 6.08 -4.32
N ARG A 101 -4.82 5.34 -3.23
CA ARG A 101 -3.57 4.59 -2.97
C ARG A 101 -3.31 3.48 -3.97
N GLY A 102 -4.35 2.97 -4.60
CA GLY A 102 -4.23 1.92 -5.62
C GLY A 102 -4.02 2.47 -7.02
N TRP A 103 -4.18 3.77 -7.24
CA TRP A 103 -4.22 4.37 -8.57
C TRP A 103 -3.23 5.51 -8.74
N MET A 104 -2.59 5.57 -9.89
CA MET A 104 -1.83 6.74 -10.30
C MET A 104 -2.24 7.17 -11.70
N LYS A 105 -2.32 8.48 -11.93
CA LYS A 105 -2.52 9.01 -13.28
C LYS A 105 -1.38 8.56 -14.16
N CYS A 106 -1.68 8.20 -15.39
CA CYS A 106 -0.67 7.84 -16.37
C CYS A 106 -0.95 8.51 -17.72
N SER A 107 0.12 8.65 -18.50
CA SER A 107 0.07 9.08 -19.89
C SER A 107 -0.42 7.93 -20.79
N PRO A 108 -0.80 8.23 -22.04
CA PRO A 108 -1.25 7.20 -22.98
C PRO A 108 -0.24 6.08 -23.23
N ASP A 109 1.04 6.34 -23.11
CA ASP A 109 2.13 5.35 -23.17
C ASP A 109 2.31 4.54 -21.88
N GLY A 110 1.42 4.74 -20.89
CA GLY A 110 1.40 3.98 -19.63
C GLY A 110 2.43 4.39 -18.61
N LYS A 111 3.23 5.43 -18.89
CA LYS A 111 4.11 6.02 -17.87
C LYS A 111 3.27 6.73 -16.85
N VAL A 112 3.51 6.39 -15.59
CA VAL A 112 2.89 7.11 -14.50
C VAL A 112 3.30 8.58 -14.62
N VAL A 113 2.32 9.43 -14.83
CA VAL A 113 2.52 10.86 -14.66
C VAL A 113 2.69 11.02 -13.15
N VAL A 114 3.94 11.07 -12.72
CA VAL A 114 4.27 11.52 -11.38
C VAL A 114 3.76 12.95 -11.39
N GLY A 115 2.54 13.14 -10.89
CA GLY A 115 2.00 14.47 -10.64
C GLY A 115 3.03 15.22 -9.80
N GLU A 116 2.94 16.51 -9.73
CA GLU A 116 3.83 17.37 -8.93
C GLU A 116 3.94 16.90 -7.46
N HIS A 117 3.10 15.93 -7.05
CA HIS A 117 2.98 15.48 -5.68
C HIS A 117 3.01 13.95 -5.58
N LYS A 118 4.03 13.43 -4.90
CA LYS A 118 4.12 12.01 -4.56
C LYS A 118 3.00 11.61 -3.58
N PRO A 119 2.40 10.43 -3.70
CA PRO A 119 1.51 9.94 -2.65
C PRO A 119 2.32 9.73 -1.36
N TRP A 120 1.75 10.17 -0.25
CA TRP A 120 2.34 9.93 1.06
C TRP A 120 2.26 8.42 1.41
N ALA A 121 3.32 7.91 2.02
CA ALA A 121 3.35 6.56 2.60
C ALA A 121 4.18 6.58 3.89
N ALA A 122 3.82 5.73 4.85
CA ALA A 122 4.66 5.49 6.02
C ALA A 122 5.99 4.86 5.62
N GLY A 123 7.08 5.23 6.30
CA GLY A 123 8.44 4.79 6.00
C GLY A 123 9.17 5.64 4.94
N MET A 124 8.55 6.71 4.44
CA MET A 124 9.24 7.67 3.56
C MET A 124 10.07 8.64 4.39
N HIS A 125 11.28 8.92 3.93
CA HIS A 125 11.99 10.11 4.35
C HIS A 125 11.44 11.31 3.58
N VAL A 126 11.04 12.36 4.29
CA VAL A 126 10.51 13.62 3.72
C VAL A 126 11.33 14.79 4.22
N SER A 127 11.74 15.65 3.31
CA SER A 127 12.47 16.85 3.61
C SER A 127 11.54 18.06 3.73
N GLU A 128 12.01 19.11 4.41
CA GLU A 128 11.26 20.37 4.48
C GLU A 128 10.99 20.92 3.07
N GLY A 129 9.74 21.29 2.82
CA GLY A 129 9.27 21.79 1.52
C GLY A 129 8.77 20.71 0.58
N ASP A 130 9.04 19.44 0.85
CA ASP A 130 8.49 18.32 0.05
C ASP A 130 6.97 18.37 0.04
N GLN A 131 6.40 18.04 -1.12
CA GLN A 131 4.96 18.00 -1.30
C GLN A 131 4.51 16.55 -1.54
N CYS A 132 3.43 16.17 -0.89
CA CYS A 132 2.81 14.86 -1.06
C CYS A 132 1.29 14.96 -1.13
N GLN A 133 0.68 13.94 -1.71
CA GLN A 133 -0.77 13.77 -1.71
C GLN A 133 -1.20 12.79 -0.63
N HIS A 134 -2.13 13.19 0.24
CA HIS A 134 -2.70 12.33 1.28
C HIS A 134 -4.16 12.70 1.54
N VAL A 135 -5.03 11.68 1.60
CA VAL A 135 -6.49 11.84 1.85
C VAL A 135 -7.14 12.89 0.92
N GLY A 136 -6.81 12.81 -0.38
CA GLY A 136 -7.40 13.70 -1.41
C GLY A 136 -6.91 15.15 -1.37
N ARG A 137 -5.92 15.48 -0.55
CA ARG A 137 -5.34 16.82 -0.41
C ARG A 137 -3.85 16.82 -0.70
N VAL A 138 -3.34 17.99 -1.06
CA VAL A 138 -1.90 18.22 -1.19
C VAL A 138 -1.37 18.85 0.09
N TRP A 139 -0.26 18.29 0.57
CA TRP A 139 0.39 18.68 1.82
C TRP A 139 1.83 19.03 1.59
N ARG A 140 2.30 20.07 2.27
CA ARG A 140 3.70 20.48 2.30
C ARG A 140 4.32 20.06 3.62
N CYS A 141 5.50 19.45 3.56
CA CYS A 141 6.29 19.14 4.74
C CYS A 141 6.90 20.44 5.32
N LEU A 142 6.71 20.67 6.61
CA LEU A 142 7.21 21.83 7.32
C LEU A 142 8.53 21.56 8.04
N SER A 143 8.85 20.31 8.30
CA SER A 143 10.09 19.90 8.97
C SER A 143 10.48 18.50 8.53
N GLU A 144 11.75 18.30 8.22
CA GLU A 144 12.31 17.01 7.83
C GLU A 144 12.05 15.92 8.87
N HIS A 145 11.55 14.78 8.43
CA HIS A 145 11.28 13.63 9.30
C HIS A 145 11.10 12.34 8.50
N ASP A 146 11.23 11.20 9.21
CA ASP A 146 10.79 9.91 8.69
C ASP A 146 9.30 9.72 8.98
N SER A 147 8.52 9.49 7.95
CA SER A 147 7.07 9.40 8.06
C SER A 147 6.64 8.10 8.73
N THR A 148 5.78 8.20 9.74
CA THR A 148 5.10 7.07 10.39
C THR A 148 3.59 7.24 10.27
N VAL A 149 2.81 6.21 10.60
CA VAL A 149 1.33 6.29 10.57
C VAL A 149 0.78 7.39 11.51
N GLU A 150 1.48 7.66 12.61
CA GLU A 150 1.15 8.71 13.58
C GLU A 150 1.52 10.10 13.07
N LEU A 151 2.52 10.19 12.18
CA LEU A 151 2.99 11.43 11.58
C LEU A 151 2.40 11.68 10.18
N ALA A 152 1.27 11.03 9.87
CA ALA A 152 0.56 11.26 8.63
C ALA A 152 0.10 12.73 8.49
N PRO A 153 0.02 13.28 7.27
CA PRO A 153 -0.30 14.68 7.04
C PRO A 153 -1.59 15.17 7.71
N ASP A 154 -2.60 14.33 7.77
CA ASP A 154 -3.89 14.61 8.42
C ASP A 154 -3.85 14.51 9.94
N LYS A 155 -2.79 13.93 10.53
CA LYS A 155 -2.65 13.70 11.97
C LYS A 155 -1.60 14.57 12.64
N ALA A 156 -0.62 15.05 11.89
CA ALA A 156 0.53 15.78 12.42
C ALA A 156 0.61 17.22 11.87
N PRO A 157 -0.32 18.13 12.24
CA PRO A 157 -0.38 19.49 11.69
C PRO A 157 0.86 20.34 12.02
N ALA A 158 1.69 19.94 12.99
CA ALA A 158 2.96 20.61 13.26
C ALA A 158 4.04 20.29 12.21
N LEU A 159 3.89 19.19 11.46
CA LEU A 159 4.83 18.73 10.45
C LEU A 159 4.31 18.96 9.02
N TRP A 160 3.01 19.24 8.86
CA TRP A 160 2.39 19.30 7.57
C TRP A 160 1.42 20.48 7.45
N GLN A 161 1.46 21.13 6.31
CA GLN A 161 0.53 22.18 5.92
C GLN A 161 -0.25 21.76 4.69
N ALA A 162 -1.57 21.80 4.73
CA ALA A 162 -2.40 21.68 3.53
C ALA A 162 -2.20 22.91 2.63
N ILE A 163 -2.05 22.69 1.32
CA ILE A 163 -1.75 23.75 0.34
C ILE A 163 -2.77 23.85 -0.81
N ASP A 164 -3.84 23.06 -0.76
CA ASP A 164 -4.99 23.07 -1.68
C ASP A 164 -6.26 23.61 -1.02
#